data_bacba1f7c007301b76ec63217c23ed40
#
_entry.id   bacba1f7c007301b76ec63217c23ed40
#
_cell.length_a   1.000
_cell.length_b   1.000
_cell.length_c   1.000
_cell.angle_alpha   90.00
_cell.angle_beta   90.00
_cell.angle_gamma   90.00
#
_symmetry.space_group_name_H-M   'P 1'
#
loop_
_entity.id
_entity.type
_entity.pdbx_description
1 polymer ?
#
loop_
_entity_poly.entity_id
_entity_poly.type
_entity_poly.pdbx_seq_one_letter_code
_entity_poly.pdbx_strand_id
1 'polypeptide(L)'
;MDVVGRGASDWLDHKEDYGFGQYPSDAASLLALVAHEKRAGPLAKLIRRPASRSSPFIDWVGTSMGGLIGMMLAARSNSPIRRLVLNDVGPFISWQALTRLRKLHARRTERFNDLNEVQEYLRDVCAEFGPLSDEQWAHVAQHSVHASEDGGYELAWDPAILSALRIKTRDRIAFGNEFLLGFDLWPTWNAVRCPTLVLRGSRSAVLSGATARRMRKSGPRAKIIDIEGVGHAPWLMSEDQIGIIRDFLLSPDDPI
;
A
#
# COMPACT_ATOMS: atom_id res chain seq x y z
N MET A 1 -7.52 3.45 -5.64
CA MET A 1 -6.58 3.95 -6.67
C MET A 1 -5.74 2.81 -7.14
N ASP A 2 -5.77 2.53 -8.43
CA ASP A 2 -4.84 1.61 -9.04
C ASP A 2 -3.57 2.40 -9.40
N VAL A 3 -2.42 1.94 -8.94
CA VAL A 3 -1.15 2.55 -9.34
C VAL A 3 -0.81 2.11 -10.77
N VAL A 4 -0.04 2.92 -11.50
CA VAL A 4 0.40 2.59 -12.86
C VAL A 4 0.96 1.18 -12.94
N GLY A 5 0.56 0.42 -13.96
CA GLY A 5 0.90 -0.99 -14.13
C GLY A 5 0.04 -1.98 -13.35
N ARG A 6 -1.07 -1.53 -12.72
CA ARG A 6 -2.00 -2.41 -11.97
C ARG A 6 -3.45 -2.03 -12.23
N GLY A 7 -4.33 -3.06 -12.13
CA GLY A 7 -5.78 -2.87 -12.23
C GLY A 7 -6.19 -2.24 -13.55
N ALA A 8 -6.99 -1.18 -13.47
CA ALA A 8 -7.47 -0.43 -14.64
C ALA A 8 -6.53 0.70 -15.09
N SER A 9 -5.38 0.89 -14.41
CA SER A 9 -4.39 1.88 -14.82
C SER A 9 -3.51 1.37 -15.96
N ASP A 10 -3.08 2.29 -16.84
CA ASP A 10 -2.20 1.98 -17.96
C ASP A 10 -0.86 1.39 -17.51
N TRP A 11 -0.19 0.73 -18.43
CA TRP A 11 1.16 0.21 -18.24
C TRP A 11 2.18 1.18 -18.82
N LEU A 12 3.34 1.31 -18.14
CA LEU A 12 4.41 2.18 -18.63
C LEU A 12 5.05 1.61 -19.90
N ASP A 13 5.31 2.47 -20.88
CA ASP A 13 6.09 2.11 -22.08
C ASP A 13 7.53 1.78 -21.69
N HIS A 14 8.14 2.63 -20.87
CA HIS A 14 9.48 2.45 -20.32
C HIS A 14 9.39 1.67 -19.00
N LYS A 15 9.57 0.35 -19.08
CA LYS A 15 9.40 -0.58 -17.94
C LYS A 15 10.38 -0.32 -16.79
N GLU A 16 11.50 0.31 -17.05
CA GLU A 16 12.50 0.73 -16.06
C GLU A 16 12.03 1.87 -15.16
N ASP A 17 10.96 2.57 -15.51
CA ASP A 17 10.42 3.68 -14.73
C ASP A 17 9.47 3.21 -13.60
N TYR A 18 9.07 1.94 -13.60
CA TYR A 18 8.38 1.39 -12.44
C TYR A 18 9.25 1.53 -11.19
N GLY A 19 8.80 2.29 -10.21
CA GLY A 19 9.57 2.45 -8.97
C GLY A 19 9.06 3.53 -8.03
N PHE A 20 9.82 3.73 -6.96
CA PHE A 20 9.48 4.70 -5.92
C PHE A 20 9.67 6.18 -6.34
N GLY A 21 10.16 6.46 -7.53
CA GLY A 21 10.09 7.79 -8.13
C GLY A 21 8.70 8.07 -8.68
N GLN A 22 8.15 7.12 -9.45
CA GLN A 22 6.89 7.27 -10.16
C GLN A 22 5.67 7.17 -9.23
N TYR A 23 5.54 6.08 -8.47
CA TYR A 23 4.35 5.84 -7.66
C TYR A 23 3.97 6.96 -6.68
N PRO A 24 4.90 7.53 -5.88
CA PRO A 24 4.57 8.67 -5.02
C PRO A 24 4.27 9.95 -5.80
N SER A 25 4.83 10.12 -7.02
CA SER A 25 4.55 11.27 -7.89
C SER A 25 3.12 11.23 -8.40
N ASP A 26 2.68 10.08 -8.93
CA ASP A 26 1.31 9.88 -9.40
C ASP A 26 0.30 10.06 -8.28
N ALA A 27 0.57 9.44 -7.13
CA ALA A 27 -0.28 9.58 -5.97
C ALA A 27 -0.36 11.02 -5.46
N ALA A 28 0.74 11.78 -5.47
CA ALA A 28 0.74 13.20 -5.12
C ALA A 28 -0.09 14.03 -6.10
N SER A 29 -0.03 13.72 -7.38
CA SER A 29 -0.83 14.38 -8.43
C SER A 29 -2.33 14.12 -8.22
N LEU A 30 -2.70 12.88 -7.93
CA LEU A 30 -4.09 12.53 -7.60
C LEU A 30 -4.56 13.24 -6.33
N LEU A 31 -3.75 13.29 -5.27
CA LEU A 31 -4.08 14.01 -4.05
C LEU A 31 -4.31 15.51 -4.31
N ALA A 32 -3.50 16.11 -5.18
CA ALA A 32 -3.66 17.50 -5.57
C ALA A 32 -4.97 17.76 -6.32
N LEU A 33 -5.37 16.86 -7.24
CA LEU A 33 -6.64 16.92 -7.95
C LEU A 33 -7.83 16.82 -6.98
N VAL A 34 -7.84 15.81 -6.11
CA VAL A 34 -8.91 15.62 -5.11
C VAL A 34 -9.01 16.82 -4.17
N ALA A 35 -7.88 17.41 -3.78
CA ALA A 35 -7.83 18.60 -2.97
C ALA A 35 -8.40 19.82 -3.71
N HIS A 36 -8.14 19.95 -5.00
CA HIS A 36 -8.67 21.02 -5.85
C HIS A 36 -10.18 20.90 -6.05
N GLU A 37 -10.70 19.72 -6.38
CA GLU A 37 -12.13 19.49 -6.58
C GLU A 37 -12.96 19.78 -5.33
N LYS A 38 -12.49 19.38 -4.15
CA LYS A 38 -13.14 19.71 -2.87
C LYS A 38 -13.22 21.23 -2.61
N ARG A 39 -12.28 22.01 -3.16
CA ARG A 39 -12.29 23.49 -3.07
C ARG A 39 -13.20 24.14 -4.12
N ALA A 40 -13.40 23.50 -5.26
CA ALA A 40 -14.12 24.04 -6.41
C ALA A 40 -15.60 23.67 -6.45
N GLY A 41 -16.11 22.88 -5.51
CA GLY A 41 -17.49 22.39 -5.48
C GLY A 41 -18.52 23.56 -5.55
N PRO A 42 -19.70 23.35 -6.20
CA PRO A 42 -20.67 24.41 -6.49
C PRO A 42 -21.16 25.14 -5.23
N LEU A 43 -21.22 24.48 -4.08
CA LEU A 43 -21.58 25.11 -2.81
C LEU A 43 -20.49 26.02 -2.24
N ALA A 44 -19.22 25.78 -2.54
CA ALA A 44 -18.10 26.59 -2.06
C ALA A 44 -18.09 27.98 -2.74
N LYS A 45 -18.66 28.09 -3.95
CA LYS A 45 -18.81 29.37 -4.67
C LYS A 45 -19.92 30.24 -4.13
N LEU A 46 -20.95 29.64 -3.49
CA LEU A 46 -22.13 30.38 -3.01
C LEU A 46 -21.94 30.92 -1.58
N ILE A 47 -21.08 30.30 -0.80
CA ILE A 47 -20.81 30.74 0.57
C ILE A 47 -19.41 31.37 0.57
N ARG A 48 -19.37 32.73 0.54
CA ARG A 48 -18.15 33.51 0.85
C ARG A 48 -17.77 33.25 2.32
N ARG A 49 -17.40 32.03 2.66
CA ARG A 49 -16.64 31.78 3.88
C ARG A 49 -15.23 32.28 3.65
N PRO A 50 -14.66 33.07 4.58
CA PRO A 50 -13.24 33.33 4.55
C PRO A 50 -12.56 31.97 4.44
N ALA A 51 -11.63 31.83 3.50
CA ALA A 51 -10.90 30.59 3.28
C ALA A 51 -10.29 30.17 4.62
N SER A 52 -11.03 29.32 5.35
CA SER A 52 -10.41 28.64 6.48
C SER A 52 -9.28 27.83 5.86
N ARG A 53 -8.08 27.96 6.40
CA ARG A 53 -6.85 27.30 5.95
C ARG A 53 -6.87 25.77 6.08
N SER A 54 -8.05 25.15 6.19
CA SER A 54 -8.19 23.70 6.19
C SER A 54 -7.98 23.21 4.76
N SER A 55 -6.77 22.80 4.46
CA SER A 55 -6.48 21.90 3.36
C SER A 55 -7.46 20.71 3.45
N PRO A 56 -8.04 20.23 2.35
CA PRO A 56 -8.90 19.05 2.43
C PRO A 56 -8.07 17.91 2.98
N PHE A 57 -8.44 17.45 4.16
CA PHE A 57 -7.77 16.32 4.77
C PHE A 57 -8.18 15.02 4.08
N ILE A 58 -7.22 14.13 3.91
CA ILE A 58 -7.37 12.84 3.27
C ILE A 58 -6.89 11.78 4.25
N ASP A 59 -7.67 10.73 4.41
CA ASP A 59 -7.24 9.53 5.13
C ASP A 59 -6.66 8.55 4.10
N TRP A 60 -5.51 7.98 4.43
CA TRP A 60 -4.81 7.05 3.56
C TRP A 60 -4.78 5.66 4.17
N VAL A 61 -5.26 4.66 3.43
CA VAL A 61 -5.13 3.24 3.77
C VAL A 61 -4.29 2.58 2.70
N GLY A 62 -3.17 1.99 3.07
CA GLY A 62 -2.26 1.37 2.11
C GLY A 62 -1.71 0.02 2.57
N THR A 63 -1.86 -1.00 1.71
CA THR A 63 -1.28 -2.32 1.92
C THR A 63 0.09 -2.39 1.27
N SER A 64 1.11 -2.91 1.98
CA SER A 64 2.44 -3.18 1.42
C SER A 64 3.00 -1.96 0.68
N MET A 65 3.20 -2.04 -0.63
CA MET A 65 3.67 -0.92 -1.47
C MET A 65 2.77 0.32 -1.33
N GLY A 66 1.44 0.17 -1.28
CA GLY A 66 0.52 1.28 -1.05
C GLY A 66 0.73 1.97 0.30
N GLY A 67 1.14 1.22 1.32
CA GLY A 67 1.54 1.76 2.62
C GLY A 67 2.85 2.53 2.55
N LEU A 68 3.85 2.06 1.80
CA LEU A 68 5.11 2.79 1.58
C LEU A 68 4.88 4.12 0.86
N ILE A 69 4.05 4.12 -0.19
CA ILE A 69 3.65 5.35 -0.89
C ILE A 69 2.99 6.32 0.08
N GLY A 70 2.01 5.85 0.88
CA GLY A 70 1.33 6.67 1.88
C GLY A 70 2.29 7.23 2.93
N MET A 71 3.24 6.44 3.42
CA MET A 71 4.26 6.87 4.38
C MET A 71 5.17 7.97 3.78
N MET A 72 5.60 7.80 2.53
CA MET A 72 6.43 8.81 1.83
C MET A 72 5.66 10.12 1.61
N LEU A 73 4.37 10.06 1.30
CA LEU A 73 3.51 11.24 1.16
C LEU A 73 3.21 11.90 2.50
N ALA A 74 2.93 11.10 3.55
CA ALA A 74 2.66 11.61 4.89
C ALA A 74 3.88 12.28 5.55
N ALA A 75 5.09 11.90 5.12
CA ALA A 75 6.34 12.49 5.60
C ALA A 75 6.63 13.90 5.03
N ARG A 76 5.91 14.33 3.98
CA ARG A 76 6.10 15.67 3.38
C ARG A 76 5.57 16.75 4.33
N SER A 77 6.24 17.88 4.41
CA SER A 77 5.87 19.01 5.30
C SER A 77 4.46 19.55 5.06
N ASN A 78 3.97 19.51 3.82
CA ASN A 78 2.63 19.96 3.41
C ASN A 78 1.70 18.79 3.07
N SER A 79 1.86 17.65 3.72
CA SER A 79 1.04 16.48 3.47
C SER A 79 -0.44 16.77 3.78
N PRO A 80 -1.38 16.46 2.87
CA PRO A 80 -2.80 16.53 3.15
C PRO A 80 -3.30 15.30 3.94
N ILE A 81 -2.44 14.34 4.24
CA ILE A 81 -2.84 13.09 4.93
C ILE A 81 -3.08 13.41 6.39
N ARG A 82 -4.35 13.25 6.81
CA ARG A 82 -4.81 13.44 8.19
C ARG A 82 -4.55 12.21 9.05
N ARG A 83 -4.85 11.03 8.51
CA ARG A 83 -4.63 9.73 9.15
C ARG A 83 -4.01 8.75 8.17
N LEU A 84 -3.07 7.95 8.66
CA LEU A 84 -2.36 6.96 7.88
C LEU A 84 -2.60 5.57 8.44
N VAL A 85 -3.10 4.65 7.61
CA VAL A 85 -3.19 3.23 7.92
C VAL A 85 -2.19 2.46 7.06
N LEU A 86 -1.26 1.78 7.70
CA LEU A 86 -0.30 0.89 7.05
C LEU A 86 -0.71 -0.56 7.29
N ASN A 87 -1.03 -1.28 6.23
CA ASN A 87 -1.32 -2.69 6.31
C ASN A 87 -0.07 -3.50 5.96
N ASP A 88 0.51 -4.06 6.99
CA ASP A 88 1.62 -5.00 7.03
C ASP A 88 2.90 -4.53 6.33
N VAL A 89 3.24 -3.27 6.52
CA VAL A 89 4.48 -2.69 6.05
C VAL A 89 5.03 -1.68 7.05
N GLY A 90 6.34 -1.49 7.05
CA GLY A 90 7.03 -0.53 7.89
C GLY A 90 8.24 0.07 7.18
N PRO A 91 8.99 0.93 7.89
CA PRO A 91 10.12 1.66 7.32
C PRO A 91 11.36 0.81 7.06
N PHE A 92 11.32 -0.47 7.36
CA PHE A 92 12.44 -1.38 7.09
C PHE A 92 11.92 -2.70 6.51
N ILE A 93 12.44 -3.08 5.34
CA ILE A 93 12.12 -4.33 4.64
C ILE A 93 13.44 -5.05 4.35
N SER A 94 13.62 -6.23 4.92
CA SER A 94 14.83 -7.02 4.71
C SER A 94 14.94 -7.54 3.26
N TRP A 95 16.18 -7.73 2.77
CA TRP A 95 16.40 -8.34 1.46
C TRP A 95 15.85 -9.77 1.37
N GLN A 96 15.81 -10.48 2.49
CA GLN A 96 15.19 -11.80 2.57
C GLN A 96 13.69 -11.74 2.29
N ALA A 97 12.98 -10.78 2.89
CA ALA A 97 11.55 -10.55 2.64
C ALA A 97 11.29 -10.19 1.18
N LEU A 98 12.06 -9.27 0.60
CA LEU A 98 11.94 -8.90 -0.81
C LEU A 98 12.23 -10.08 -1.75
N THR A 99 13.22 -10.90 -1.43
CA THR A 99 13.53 -12.10 -2.20
C THR A 99 12.38 -13.11 -2.15
N ARG A 100 11.75 -13.29 -0.97
CA ARG A 100 10.58 -14.15 -0.80
C ARG A 100 9.40 -13.66 -1.64
N LEU A 101 9.09 -12.36 -1.57
CA LEU A 101 8.04 -11.75 -2.39
C LEU A 101 8.30 -11.93 -3.89
N ARG A 102 9.53 -11.71 -4.34
CA ARG A 102 9.90 -11.94 -5.74
C ARG A 102 9.72 -13.40 -6.18
N LYS A 103 10.12 -14.36 -5.34
CA LYS A 103 9.92 -15.79 -5.64
C LYS A 103 8.45 -16.15 -5.73
N LEU A 104 7.60 -15.59 -4.85
CA LEU A 104 6.17 -15.80 -4.88
C LEU A 104 5.56 -15.28 -6.20
N HIS A 105 5.89 -14.06 -6.58
CA HIS A 105 5.41 -13.47 -7.82
C HIS A 105 6.02 -14.11 -9.09
N ALA A 106 7.21 -14.70 -9.00
CA ALA A 106 7.82 -15.43 -10.12
C ALA A 106 7.10 -16.75 -10.47
N ARG A 107 6.20 -17.25 -9.59
CA ARG A 107 5.30 -18.39 -9.85
C ARG A 107 4.07 -17.98 -10.68
N ARG A 108 4.12 -16.82 -11.31
CA ARG A 108 3.03 -16.27 -12.10
C ARG A 108 2.59 -17.25 -13.19
N THR A 109 1.30 -17.50 -13.25
CA THR A 109 0.62 -18.05 -14.42
C THR A 109 0.30 -16.90 -15.38
N GLU A 110 0.63 -17.05 -16.64
CA GLU A 110 0.44 -15.95 -17.62
C GLU A 110 -1.00 -15.85 -18.08
N ARG A 111 -1.71 -16.99 -18.17
CA ARG A 111 -3.08 -17.07 -18.68
C ARG A 111 -3.90 -18.09 -17.92
N PHE A 112 -5.18 -17.82 -17.76
CA PHE A 112 -6.19 -18.67 -17.15
C PHE A 112 -7.36 -18.86 -18.11
N ASN A 113 -7.95 -20.06 -18.14
CA ASN A 113 -9.09 -20.33 -18.98
C ASN A 113 -10.38 -19.75 -18.40
N ASP A 114 -10.51 -19.77 -17.08
CA ASP A 114 -11.69 -19.26 -16.36
C ASP A 114 -11.32 -18.68 -14.98
N LEU A 115 -12.31 -18.11 -14.30
CA LEU A 115 -12.15 -17.53 -12.98
C LEU A 115 -11.89 -18.56 -11.87
N ASN A 116 -12.22 -19.84 -12.08
CA ASN A 116 -11.92 -20.88 -11.09
C ASN A 116 -10.42 -21.16 -11.05
N GLU A 117 -9.77 -21.24 -12.23
CA GLU A 117 -8.31 -21.36 -12.29
C GLU A 117 -7.61 -20.15 -11.65
N VAL A 118 -8.13 -18.93 -11.85
CA VAL A 118 -7.62 -17.73 -11.17
C VAL A 118 -7.75 -17.87 -9.66
N GLN A 119 -8.90 -18.35 -9.18
CA GLN A 119 -9.17 -18.52 -7.76
C GLN A 119 -8.25 -19.55 -7.12
N GLU A 120 -8.03 -20.70 -7.77
CA GLU A 120 -7.09 -21.73 -7.31
C GLU A 120 -5.66 -21.20 -7.24
N TYR A 121 -5.21 -20.48 -8.27
CA TYR A 121 -3.90 -19.83 -8.29
C TYR A 121 -3.74 -18.83 -7.14
N LEU A 122 -4.73 -17.96 -6.92
CA LEU A 122 -4.69 -16.97 -5.85
C LEU A 122 -4.72 -17.61 -4.47
N ARG A 123 -5.47 -18.69 -4.27
CA ARG A 123 -5.46 -19.47 -3.02
C ARG A 123 -4.07 -20.04 -2.70
N ASP A 124 -3.31 -20.48 -3.72
CA ASP A 124 -1.94 -20.97 -3.53
C ASP A 124 -0.98 -19.83 -3.21
N VAL A 125 -0.95 -18.77 -4.03
CA VAL A 125 0.04 -17.70 -3.86
C VAL A 125 -0.25 -16.80 -2.67
N CYS A 126 -1.50 -16.67 -2.26
CA CYS A 126 -1.94 -15.85 -1.13
C CYS A 126 -2.29 -16.66 0.13
N ALA A 127 -1.91 -17.94 0.21
CA ALA A 127 -2.27 -18.82 1.32
C ALA A 127 -1.91 -18.25 2.71
N GLU A 128 -0.86 -17.43 2.79
CA GLU A 128 -0.41 -16.82 4.04
C GLU A 128 -1.20 -15.55 4.44
N PHE A 129 -2.07 -15.00 3.57
CA PHE A 129 -2.74 -13.71 3.80
C PHE A 129 -3.93 -13.82 4.76
N GLY A 130 -4.29 -15.03 5.15
CA GLY A 130 -5.40 -15.36 6.03
C GLY A 130 -6.60 -15.95 5.29
N PRO A 131 -7.59 -16.46 6.04
CA PRO A 131 -8.74 -17.12 5.45
C PRO A 131 -9.69 -16.13 4.80
N LEU A 132 -10.30 -16.55 3.70
CA LEU A 132 -11.42 -15.88 3.03
C LEU A 132 -12.55 -16.88 2.79
N SER A 133 -13.81 -16.41 2.74
CA SER A 133 -14.93 -17.22 2.26
C SER A 133 -14.82 -17.45 0.75
N ASP A 134 -15.60 -18.42 0.22
CA ASP A 134 -15.61 -18.67 -1.22
C ASP A 134 -16.11 -17.46 -2.02
N GLU A 135 -17.07 -16.70 -1.49
CA GLU A 135 -17.54 -15.44 -2.09
C GLU A 135 -16.45 -14.38 -2.11
N GLN A 136 -15.67 -14.26 -1.02
CA GLN A 136 -14.54 -13.34 -0.97
C GLN A 136 -13.44 -13.75 -1.94
N TRP A 137 -13.15 -15.04 -2.08
CA TRP A 137 -12.20 -15.53 -3.07
C TRP A 137 -12.67 -15.27 -4.50
N ALA A 138 -13.96 -15.47 -4.80
CA ALA A 138 -14.54 -15.15 -6.10
C ALA A 138 -14.40 -13.65 -6.41
N HIS A 139 -14.67 -12.80 -5.42
CA HIS A 139 -14.49 -11.35 -5.54
C HIS A 139 -13.03 -10.97 -5.83
N VAL A 140 -12.08 -11.52 -5.07
CA VAL A 140 -10.64 -11.26 -5.29
C VAL A 140 -10.20 -11.74 -6.66
N ALA A 141 -10.62 -12.93 -7.11
CA ALA A 141 -10.29 -13.46 -8.42
C ALA A 141 -10.78 -12.54 -9.55
N GLN A 142 -12.05 -12.13 -9.50
CA GLN A 142 -12.66 -11.26 -10.50
C GLN A 142 -11.93 -9.90 -10.62
N HIS A 143 -11.41 -9.35 -9.51
CA HIS A 143 -10.75 -8.05 -9.49
C HIS A 143 -9.22 -8.13 -9.64
N SER A 144 -8.67 -9.32 -9.79
CA SER A 144 -7.23 -9.54 -9.98
C SER A 144 -6.83 -9.78 -11.43
N VAL A 145 -7.80 -9.85 -12.34
CA VAL A 145 -7.59 -10.17 -13.76
C VAL A 145 -8.37 -9.24 -14.67
N HIS A 146 -7.99 -9.22 -15.94
CA HIS A 146 -8.77 -8.69 -17.06
C HIS A 146 -9.00 -9.79 -18.10
N ALA A 147 -10.03 -9.63 -18.93
CA ALA A 147 -10.27 -10.55 -20.04
C ALA A 147 -9.18 -10.36 -21.09
N SER A 148 -8.66 -11.48 -21.60
CA SER A 148 -7.71 -11.47 -22.72
C SER A 148 -8.44 -11.40 -24.06
N GLU A 149 -7.84 -10.73 -25.06
CA GLU A 149 -8.42 -10.61 -26.40
C GLU A 149 -8.63 -11.97 -27.07
N ASP A 150 -7.76 -12.94 -26.81
CA ASP A 150 -7.86 -14.31 -27.32
C ASP A 150 -8.75 -15.25 -26.47
N GLY A 151 -9.52 -14.71 -25.54
CA GLY A 151 -10.33 -15.44 -24.56
C GLY A 151 -9.56 -15.82 -23.30
N GLY A 152 -10.29 -16.15 -22.22
CA GLY A 152 -9.72 -16.38 -20.90
C GLY A 152 -9.33 -15.11 -20.15
N TYR A 153 -8.40 -15.23 -19.20
CA TYR A 153 -8.03 -14.15 -18.27
C TYR A 153 -6.53 -14.03 -18.10
N GLU A 154 -6.06 -12.82 -17.84
CA GLU A 154 -4.68 -12.49 -17.49
C GLU A 154 -4.65 -11.65 -16.21
N LEU A 155 -3.57 -11.76 -15.42
CA LEU A 155 -3.43 -10.97 -14.20
C LEU A 155 -3.37 -9.48 -14.52
N ALA A 156 -4.20 -8.68 -13.84
CA ALA A 156 -4.33 -7.24 -14.01
C ALA A 156 -3.14 -6.46 -13.44
N TRP A 157 -1.92 -6.88 -13.77
CA TRP A 157 -0.70 -6.17 -13.41
C TRP A 157 0.47 -6.49 -14.37
N ASP A 158 1.27 -5.47 -14.66
CA ASP A 158 2.42 -5.59 -15.57
C ASP A 158 3.54 -6.43 -14.92
N PRO A 159 3.95 -7.57 -15.55
CA PRO A 159 5.03 -8.40 -15.03
C PRO A 159 6.36 -7.66 -14.90
N ALA A 160 6.56 -6.58 -15.63
CA ALA A 160 7.76 -5.76 -15.56
C ALA A 160 7.94 -5.05 -14.18
N ILE A 161 6.86 -4.89 -13.41
CA ILE A 161 6.94 -4.35 -12.04
C ILE A 161 7.91 -5.17 -11.18
N LEU A 162 8.01 -6.47 -11.40
CA LEU A 162 8.96 -7.32 -10.67
C LEU A 162 10.42 -6.99 -10.96
N SER A 163 10.71 -6.48 -12.15
CA SER A 163 12.07 -6.06 -12.52
C SER A 163 12.47 -4.76 -11.81
N ALA A 164 11.50 -3.90 -11.52
CA ALA A 164 11.71 -2.65 -10.76
C ALA A 164 12.05 -2.90 -9.28
N LEU A 165 11.72 -4.07 -8.74
CA LEU A 165 12.21 -4.52 -7.43
C LEU A 165 13.70 -4.92 -7.46
N ARG A 166 14.36 -4.88 -8.61
CA ARG A 166 15.82 -4.95 -8.72
C ARG A 166 16.39 -3.58 -8.38
N ILE A 167 16.84 -3.43 -7.16
CA ILE A 167 17.54 -2.21 -6.74
C ILE A 167 18.79 -2.08 -7.59
N LYS A 168 18.84 -1.04 -8.41
CA LYS A 168 20.01 -0.71 -9.23
C LYS A 168 21.18 -0.43 -8.28
N THR A 169 22.38 -0.87 -8.63
CA THR A 169 23.60 -0.65 -7.82
C THR A 169 23.83 0.83 -7.48
N ARG A 170 23.31 1.74 -8.31
CA ARG A 170 23.37 3.20 -8.12
C ARG A 170 22.55 3.67 -6.90
N ASP A 171 21.42 3.01 -6.61
CA ASP A 171 20.57 3.34 -5.45
C ASP A 171 21.19 2.82 -4.15
N ARG A 172 22.08 1.81 -4.29
CA ARG A 172 22.81 1.20 -3.15
C ARG A 172 23.73 2.19 -2.44
N ILE A 173 24.30 3.15 -3.11
CA ILE A 173 25.27 4.11 -2.57
C ILE A 173 24.55 5.20 -1.75
N ALA A 174 23.26 5.45 -1.99
CA ALA A 174 22.50 6.52 -1.35
C ALA A 174 21.96 6.19 0.05
N PHE A 175 22.01 4.92 0.50
CA PHE A 175 21.22 4.44 1.65
C PHE A 175 22.02 3.96 2.88
N GLY A 176 23.24 4.36 3.11
CA GLY A 176 23.96 4.12 4.37
C GLY A 176 24.17 2.63 4.76
N ASN A 177 24.73 2.39 5.95
CA ASN A 177 25.16 1.04 6.41
C ASN A 177 24.01 0.03 6.64
N GLU A 178 22.81 0.47 6.98
CA GLU A 178 21.64 -0.43 7.14
C GLU A 178 21.16 -1.01 5.80
N PHE A 179 21.59 -0.42 4.69
CA PHE A 179 21.37 -0.93 3.33
C PHE A 179 21.92 -2.37 3.13
N LEU A 180 22.94 -2.79 3.85
CA LEU A 180 23.46 -4.16 3.75
C LEU A 180 22.42 -5.22 4.14
N LEU A 181 21.44 -4.87 4.98
CA LEU A 181 20.43 -5.77 5.52
C LEU A 181 19.05 -5.65 4.86
N GLY A 182 18.74 -4.50 4.21
CA GLY A 182 17.43 -4.25 3.63
C GLY A 182 17.24 -2.84 3.09
N PHE A 183 15.98 -2.53 2.76
CA PHE A 183 15.52 -1.21 2.34
C PHE A 183 15.12 -0.40 3.57
N ASP A 184 15.81 0.72 3.82
CA ASP A 184 15.65 1.56 5.01
C ASP A 184 14.95 2.88 4.70
N LEU A 185 13.81 3.11 5.34
CA LEU A 185 13.01 4.34 5.31
C LEU A 185 12.78 4.93 6.72
N TRP A 186 13.62 4.60 7.70
CA TRP A 186 13.48 5.19 9.03
C TRP A 186 13.51 6.72 9.05
N PRO A 187 14.32 7.41 8.23
CA PRO A 187 14.25 8.88 8.12
C PRO A 187 12.87 9.37 7.67
N THR A 188 12.27 8.70 6.66
CA THR A 188 10.91 8.99 6.19
C THR A 188 9.87 8.75 7.28
N TRP A 189 9.94 7.60 7.97
CA TRP A 189 9.06 7.29 9.10
C TRP A 189 9.12 8.36 10.20
N ASN A 190 10.31 8.79 10.57
CA ASN A 190 10.51 9.80 11.61
C ASN A 190 10.00 11.20 11.18
N ALA A 191 9.78 11.43 9.90
CA ALA A 191 9.20 12.66 9.38
C ALA A 191 7.65 12.64 9.32
N VAL A 192 6.99 11.48 9.46
CA VAL A 192 5.52 11.38 9.53
C VAL A 192 5.03 12.07 10.80
N ARG A 193 3.98 12.88 10.68
CA ARG A 193 3.40 13.66 11.80
C ARG A 193 1.95 13.30 12.11
N CYS A 194 1.22 12.73 11.15
CA CYS A 194 -0.19 12.38 11.35
C CYS A 194 -0.34 11.13 12.23
N PRO A 195 -1.47 10.99 12.94
CA PRO A 195 -1.84 9.75 13.62
C PRO A 195 -1.74 8.57 12.66
N THR A 196 -1.11 7.49 13.13
CA THR A 196 -0.83 6.33 12.29
C THR A 196 -1.25 5.03 12.97
N LEU A 197 -2.00 4.22 12.25
CA LEU A 197 -2.35 2.85 12.60
C LEU A 197 -1.55 1.88 11.73
N VAL A 198 -1.02 0.82 12.33
CA VAL A 198 -0.37 -0.26 11.61
C VAL A 198 -1.07 -1.57 11.95
N LEU A 199 -1.59 -2.25 10.96
CA LEU A 199 -2.03 -3.65 11.06
C LEU A 199 -0.87 -4.53 10.66
N ARG A 200 -0.56 -5.54 11.46
CA ARG A 200 0.55 -6.45 11.21
C ARG A 200 0.07 -7.89 11.27
N GLY A 201 0.34 -8.67 10.24
CA GLY A 201 0.17 -10.11 10.32
C GLY A 201 1.15 -10.70 11.34
N SER A 202 0.67 -11.46 12.33
CA SER A 202 1.53 -12.00 13.41
C SER A 202 2.65 -12.90 12.86
N ARG A 203 2.43 -13.53 11.69
CA ARG A 203 3.41 -14.34 10.95
C ARG A 203 4.07 -13.63 9.78
N SER A 204 3.92 -12.30 9.67
CA SER A 204 4.48 -11.53 8.55
C SER A 204 6.01 -11.67 8.46
N ALA A 205 6.48 -12.01 7.26
CA ALA A 205 7.89 -11.98 6.90
C ALA A 205 8.38 -10.59 6.43
N VAL A 206 7.45 -9.66 6.14
CA VAL A 206 7.74 -8.31 5.64
C VAL A 206 7.86 -7.32 6.79
N LEU A 207 6.85 -7.24 7.66
CA LEU A 207 6.89 -6.40 8.85
C LEU A 207 7.27 -7.22 10.08
N SER A 208 8.55 -7.21 10.44
CA SER A 208 9.02 -7.95 11.61
C SER A 208 8.47 -7.36 12.92
N GLY A 209 8.30 -8.21 13.95
CA GLY A 209 7.91 -7.73 15.27
C GLY A 209 8.92 -6.75 15.89
N ALA A 210 10.22 -6.85 15.54
CA ALA A 210 11.24 -5.91 15.99
C ALA A 210 11.03 -4.52 15.36
N THR A 211 10.78 -4.48 14.04
CA THR A 211 10.44 -3.25 13.32
C THR A 211 9.17 -2.61 13.91
N ALA A 212 8.11 -3.39 14.12
CA ALA A 212 6.86 -2.92 14.70
C ALA A 212 7.06 -2.32 16.10
N ARG A 213 7.84 -2.98 16.97
CA ARG A 213 8.17 -2.43 18.31
C ARG A 213 8.93 -1.10 18.24
N ARG A 214 9.83 -0.93 17.27
CA ARG A 214 10.55 0.34 17.05
C ARG A 214 9.59 1.43 16.53
N MET A 215 8.65 1.09 15.63
CA MET A 215 7.64 2.02 15.13
C MET A 215 6.74 2.60 16.24
N ARG A 216 6.40 1.82 17.26
CA ARG A 216 5.65 2.32 18.44
C ARG A 216 6.38 3.41 19.22
N LYS A 217 7.71 3.47 19.13
CA LYS A 217 8.56 4.34 19.94
C LYS A 217 9.18 5.50 19.15
N SER A 218 8.98 5.55 17.84
CA SER A 218 9.61 6.54 16.96
C SER A 218 8.62 7.12 15.95
N GLY A 219 8.97 8.23 15.32
CA GLY A 219 8.12 8.92 14.35
C GLY A 219 6.75 9.26 14.93
N PRO A 220 5.64 8.90 14.26
CA PRO A 220 4.27 9.17 14.73
C PRO A 220 3.85 8.32 15.94
N ARG A 221 4.72 7.46 16.48
CA ARG A 221 4.40 6.53 17.58
C ARG A 221 3.14 5.72 17.31
N ALA A 222 3.12 5.04 16.18
CA ALA A 222 1.93 4.36 15.65
C ALA A 222 1.27 3.39 16.65
N LYS A 223 -0.06 3.36 16.62
CA LYS A 223 -0.83 2.26 17.20
C LYS A 223 -0.61 1.02 16.31
N ILE A 224 -0.16 -0.08 16.90
CA ILE A 224 0.10 -1.32 16.16
C ILE A 224 -0.82 -2.42 16.69
N ILE A 225 -1.51 -3.09 15.78
CA ILE A 225 -2.40 -4.20 16.06
C ILE A 225 -1.92 -5.41 15.27
N ASP A 226 -1.61 -6.50 15.97
CA ASP A 226 -1.26 -7.76 15.35
C ASP A 226 -2.54 -8.53 14.98
N ILE A 227 -2.60 -9.03 13.76
CA ILE A 227 -3.68 -9.89 13.26
C ILE A 227 -3.17 -11.32 13.33
N GLU A 228 -3.76 -12.10 14.25
CA GLU A 228 -3.28 -13.43 14.57
C GLU A 228 -3.44 -14.42 13.40
N GLY A 229 -2.44 -15.28 13.26
CA GLY A 229 -2.46 -16.35 12.27
C GLY A 229 -2.22 -15.93 10.82
N VAL A 230 -2.02 -14.63 10.55
CA VAL A 230 -1.90 -14.06 9.20
C VAL A 230 -0.46 -13.70 8.89
N GLY A 231 -0.04 -13.94 7.65
CA GLY A 231 1.24 -13.49 7.07
C GLY A 231 1.13 -12.13 6.38
N HIS A 232 1.86 -11.94 5.29
CA HIS A 232 1.86 -10.69 4.52
C HIS A 232 0.92 -10.79 3.32
N ALA A 233 -0.18 -10.04 3.33
CA ALA A 233 -0.70 -9.10 4.31
C ALA A 233 -2.16 -9.47 4.68
N PRO A 234 -2.70 -9.00 5.84
CA PRO A 234 -4.14 -9.11 6.10
C PRO A 234 -4.98 -8.59 4.95
N TRP A 235 -6.06 -9.31 4.61
CA TRP A 235 -6.93 -8.97 3.47
C TRP A 235 -7.76 -7.72 3.68
N LEU A 236 -7.99 -7.32 4.94
CA LEU A 236 -8.89 -6.22 5.33
C LEU A 236 -10.35 -6.48 4.94
N MET A 237 -10.76 -7.75 4.87
CA MET A 237 -12.09 -8.18 4.45
C MET A 237 -12.93 -8.80 5.57
N SER A 238 -12.39 -8.99 6.77
CA SER A 238 -13.17 -9.41 7.94
C SER A 238 -13.75 -8.21 8.68
N GLU A 239 -14.93 -8.40 9.31
CA GLU A 239 -15.59 -7.36 10.10
C GLU A 239 -14.68 -6.75 11.18
N ASP A 240 -13.87 -7.59 11.85
CA ASP A 240 -12.92 -7.14 12.87
C ASP A 240 -11.86 -6.20 12.27
N GLN A 241 -11.27 -6.58 11.12
CA GLN A 241 -10.24 -5.77 10.46
C GLN A 241 -10.83 -4.45 9.92
N ILE A 242 -12.03 -4.51 9.34
CA ILE A 242 -12.78 -3.33 8.87
C ILE A 242 -13.10 -2.43 10.07
N GLY A 243 -13.61 -3.01 11.16
CA GLY A 243 -13.94 -2.29 12.40
C GLY A 243 -12.75 -1.53 12.98
N ILE A 244 -11.59 -2.18 13.07
CA ILE A 244 -10.34 -1.55 13.56
C ILE A 244 -9.98 -0.30 12.74
N ILE A 245 -10.03 -0.41 11.40
CA ILE A 245 -9.71 0.71 10.50
C ILE A 245 -10.76 1.81 10.61
N ARG A 246 -12.04 1.45 10.55
CA ARG A 246 -13.17 2.39 10.65
C ARG A 246 -13.07 3.20 11.95
N ASP A 247 -12.90 2.52 13.08
CA ASP A 247 -12.87 3.16 14.38
C ASP A 247 -11.65 4.10 14.52
N PHE A 248 -10.51 3.75 13.91
CA PHE A 248 -9.36 4.65 13.83
C PHE A 248 -9.63 5.86 12.94
N LEU A 249 -10.21 5.68 11.76
CA LEU A 249 -10.45 6.78 10.82
C LEU A 249 -11.54 7.75 11.30
N LEU A 250 -12.54 7.23 12.05
CA LEU A 250 -13.67 8.00 12.56
C LEU A 250 -13.48 8.48 14.00
N SER A 251 -12.39 8.13 14.67
CA SER A 251 -12.10 8.63 16.01
C SER A 251 -12.05 10.17 16.01
N PRO A 252 -12.48 10.85 17.10
CA PRO A 252 -12.26 12.29 17.23
C PRO A 252 -10.79 12.64 17.01
N ASP A 253 -10.52 13.81 16.44
CA ASP A 253 -9.14 14.30 16.36
C ASP A 253 -8.68 14.61 17.79
N ASP A 254 -7.63 13.91 18.27
CA ASP A 254 -6.97 14.31 19.50
C ASP A 254 -6.43 15.73 19.30
N PRO A 255 -6.71 16.66 20.18
CA PRO A 255 -6.09 17.98 20.11
C PRO A 255 -4.57 17.80 20.21
N ILE A 256 -3.86 18.21 19.12
CA ILE A 256 -2.40 18.27 19.07
C ILE A 256 -1.87 19.33 20.02
#